data_09cfe49003fa21fe708a78e3007e452a
#
_entry.id   09cfe49003fa21fe708a78e3007e452a
#
_cell.length_a   1.000
_cell.length_b   1.000
_cell.length_c   1.000
_cell.angle_alpha   90.00
_cell.angle_beta   90.00
_cell.angle_gamma   90.00
#
_symmetry.space_group_name_H-M   'P 1'
#
loop_
_entity.id
_entity.type
_entity.pdbx_description
1 polymer ?
#
loop_
_entity_poly.entity_id
_entity_poly.type
_entity_poly.pdbx_seq_one_letter_code
_entity_poly.pdbx_strand_id
1 'polypeptide(L)'
;VESRRSLEHTRVPLVTALAYPDAAPDALELLVQWATWTFVIDDEFDDGPAEQDPTRCASALATFLPVLDGASAGNSASAQAFAGTWERLVEGRSPAWCRMLRDDIRAYLWSYYEGLLDQLASRVPTLAAYRRQRGVTVAAYTWLDLVEIAVGVDLPETVRHLSSFRDLREGAAEYVGLHNDRWSLEKDQQAGAFHNAILLVQHHHGSPLQEAVDRVNTLITHCAQRMLDAERDLAVQFDAAKITGQTRTDMLNCAAGYAKFVCGCFDYPSQARRYTASAGGATDEATAPHQLF
;
A
#
# COMPACT_ATOMS: atom_id res chain seq x y z
N VAL A 1 -16.89 8.45 16.77
CA VAL A 1 -17.25 7.11 17.32
C VAL A 1 -17.09 6.06 16.23
N GLU A 2 -17.46 6.36 14.99
CA GLU A 2 -17.39 5.45 13.84
C GLU A 2 -15.93 5.17 13.42
N SER A 3 -15.11 6.19 13.24
CA SER A 3 -13.68 6.07 12.92
C SER A 3 -12.89 5.25 13.95
N ARG A 4 -13.25 5.32 15.25
CA ARG A 4 -12.60 4.49 16.27
C ARG A 4 -12.94 3.01 16.12
N ARG A 5 -14.20 2.67 15.79
CA ARG A 5 -14.60 1.28 15.53
C ARG A 5 -13.95 0.72 14.27
N SER A 6 -13.81 1.53 13.22
CA SER A 6 -13.09 1.17 12.00
C SER A 6 -11.64 0.79 12.31
N LEU A 7 -10.91 1.62 13.06
CA LEU A 7 -9.55 1.33 13.48
C LEU A 7 -9.42 0.08 14.38
N GLU A 8 -10.40 -0.18 15.28
CA GLU A 8 -10.43 -1.39 16.10
C GLU A 8 -10.62 -2.66 15.23
N HIS A 9 -11.47 -2.59 14.20
CA HIS A 9 -11.67 -3.70 13.25
C HIS A 9 -10.46 -3.89 12.33
N THR A 10 -9.80 -2.81 11.95
CA THR A 10 -8.57 -2.83 11.14
C THR A 10 -7.39 -3.46 11.88
N ARG A 11 -7.33 -3.39 13.22
CA ARG A 11 -6.22 -3.95 14.01
C ARG A 11 -4.86 -3.42 13.52
N VAL A 12 -4.73 -2.10 13.40
CA VAL A 12 -3.54 -1.43 12.83
C VAL A 12 -2.21 -1.93 13.42
N PRO A 13 -2.06 -2.13 14.75
CA PRO A 13 -0.81 -2.69 15.28
C PRO A 13 -0.49 -4.08 14.76
N LEU A 14 -1.52 -4.90 14.46
CA LEU A 14 -1.32 -6.24 13.91
C LEU A 14 -0.79 -6.18 12.48
N VAL A 15 -1.43 -5.41 11.58
CA VAL A 15 -0.94 -5.32 10.19
C VAL A 15 0.47 -4.76 10.15
N THR A 16 0.79 -3.77 11.00
CA THR A 16 2.12 -3.18 11.06
C THR A 16 3.16 -4.19 11.55
N ALA A 17 2.86 -4.96 12.60
CA ALA A 17 3.76 -6.00 13.10
C ALA A 17 3.97 -7.15 12.12
N LEU A 18 2.93 -7.52 11.35
CA LEU A 18 3.04 -8.51 10.28
C LEU A 18 3.87 -7.99 9.11
N ALA A 19 3.68 -6.71 8.74
CA ALA A 19 4.42 -6.07 7.65
C ALA A 19 5.91 -5.85 7.98
N TYR A 20 6.23 -5.59 9.24
CA TYR A 20 7.58 -5.24 9.70
C TYR A 20 8.02 -6.08 10.91
N PRO A 21 8.13 -7.40 10.77
CA PRO A 21 8.38 -8.30 11.91
C PRO A 21 9.76 -8.13 12.54
N ASP A 22 10.71 -7.52 11.85
CA ASP A 22 12.08 -7.29 12.34
C ASP A 22 12.26 -5.88 12.93
N ALA A 23 11.22 -5.04 12.92
CA ALA A 23 11.35 -3.68 13.41
C ALA A 23 11.65 -3.64 14.93
N ALA A 24 12.63 -2.83 15.29
CA ALA A 24 12.88 -2.52 16.70
C ALA A 24 11.64 -1.83 17.32
N PRO A 25 11.41 -1.94 18.64
CA PRO A 25 10.21 -1.42 19.29
C PRO A 25 9.92 0.05 18.98
N ASP A 26 10.94 0.93 19.03
CA ASP A 26 10.77 2.36 18.75
C ASP A 26 10.43 2.63 17.26
N ALA A 27 11.05 1.86 16.35
CA ALA A 27 10.73 1.90 14.93
C ALA A 27 9.30 1.40 14.69
N LEU A 28 8.92 0.28 15.32
CA LEU A 28 7.56 -0.28 15.19
C LEU A 28 6.50 0.71 15.67
N GLU A 29 6.74 1.42 16.78
CA GLU A 29 5.81 2.46 17.25
C GLU A 29 5.59 3.56 16.21
N LEU A 30 6.68 4.05 15.59
CA LEU A 30 6.59 5.06 14.52
C LEU A 30 5.85 4.52 13.29
N LEU A 31 6.12 3.28 12.91
CA LEU A 31 5.44 2.61 11.79
C LEU A 31 3.94 2.39 12.07
N VAL A 32 3.56 2.11 13.32
CA VAL A 32 2.14 2.04 13.73
C VAL A 32 1.46 3.41 13.63
N GLN A 33 2.16 4.50 13.99
CA GLN A 33 1.61 5.86 13.83
C GLN A 33 1.37 6.20 12.35
N TRP A 34 2.33 5.89 11.47
CA TRP A 34 2.16 6.02 10.03
C TRP A 34 0.99 5.19 9.52
N ALA A 35 0.94 3.90 9.85
CA ALA A 35 -0.13 3.01 9.45
C ALA A 35 -1.51 3.51 9.92
N THR A 36 -1.59 4.00 11.18
CA THR A 36 -2.83 4.57 11.71
C THR A 36 -3.29 5.76 10.88
N TRP A 37 -2.37 6.67 10.55
CA TRP A 37 -2.69 7.81 9.69
C TRP A 37 -3.15 7.37 8.30
N THR A 38 -2.48 6.40 7.68
CA THR A 38 -2.85 5.88 6.36
C THR A 38 -4.28 5.33 6.34
N PHE A 39 -4.66 4.53 7.34
CA PHE A 39 -6.03 3.99 7.42
C PHE A 39 -7.08 5.06 7.75
N VAL A 40 -6.75 6.07 8.55
CA VAL A 40 -7.67 7.19 8.80
C VAL A 40 -7.91 8.00 7.54
N ILE A 41 -6.88 8.24 6.74
CA ILE A 41 -6.99 8.95 5.47
C ILE A 41 -7.78 8.13 4.44
N ASP A 42 -7.52 6.83 4.36
CA ASP A 42 -8.26 5.92 3.50
C ASP A 42 -9.77 5.98 3.80
N ASP A 43 -10.15 5.84 5.07
CA ASP A 43 -11.56 5.95 5.49
C ASP A 43 -12.15 7.35 5.20
N GLU A 44 -11.38 8.44 5.29
CA GLU A 44 -11.85 9.81 5.00
C GLU A 44 -12.12 10.04 3.52
N PHE A 45 -11.28 9.49 2.64
CA PHE A 45 -11.40 9.66 1.20
C PHE A 45 -12.35 8.63 0.55
N ASP A 46 -12.42 7.41 1.07
CA ASP A 46 -13.24 6.34 0.50
C ASP A 46 -14.69 6.35 1.01
N ASP A 47 -14.91 6.68 2.29
CA ASP A 47 -16.22 6.60 2.94
C ASP A 47 -16.68 7.97 3.51
N GLY A 48 -15.86 9.03 3.31
CA GLY A 48 -16.07 10.35 3.90
C GLY A 48 -16.67 11.40 2.95
N PRO A 49 -16.80 12.65 3.40
CA PRO A 49 -17.38 13.74 2.61
C PRO A 49 -16.60 14.09 1.32
N ALA A 50 -15.35 13.65 1.22
CA ALA A 50 -14.48 13.88 0.06
C ALA A 50 -14.77 12.92 -1.11
N GLU A 51 -15.44 11.79 -0.87
CA GLU A 51 -15.68 10.69 -1.82
C GLU A 51 -16.41 11.11 -3.11
N GLN A 52 -17.27 12.11 -3.05
CA GLN A 52 -18.12 12.51 -4.19
C GLN A 52 -17.95 13.97 -4.61
N ASP A 53 -17.08 14.74 -3.95
CA ASP A 53 -16.92 16.17 -4.17
C ASP A 53 -15.44 16.53 -4.45
N PRO A 54 -15.09 16.79 -5.72
CA PRO A 54 -13.71 17.16 -6.08
C PRO A 54 -13.16 18.39 -5.34
N THR A 55 -14.05 19.35 -4.98
CA THR A 55 -13.63 20.55 -4.25
C THR A 55 -13.23 20.20 -2.81
N ARG A 56 -14.02 19.33 -2.16
CA ARG A 56 -13.69 18.84 -0.82
C ARG A 56 -12.46 17.95 -0.83
N CYS A 57 -12.35 17.06 -1.80
CA CYS A 57 -11.15 16.21 -1.99
C CYS A 57 -9.90 17.09 -2.15
N ALA A 58 -9.92 18.08 -3.06
CA ALA A 58 -8.80 19.00 -3.25
C ALA A 58 -8.49 19.81 -1.97
N SER A 59 -9.51 20.24 -1.23
CA SER A 59 -9.32 20.97 0.04
C SER A 59 -8.69 20.09 1.12
N ALA A 60 -9.08 18.80 1.21
CA ALA A 60 -8.46 17.84 2.11
C ALA A 60 -6.99 17.60 1.75
N LEU A 61 -6.68 17.39 0.47
CA LEU A 61 -5.30 17.24 -0.01
C LEU A 61 -4.45 18.49 0.27
N ALA A 62 -5.00 19.68 0.10
CA ALA A 62 -4.32 20.93 0.41
C ALA A 62 -3.97 21.08 1.90
N THR A 63 -4.54 20.27 2.77
CA THR A 63 -4.21 20.22 4.20
C THR A 63 -2.93 19.43 4.47
N PHE A 64 -2.65 18.37 3.70
CA PHE A 64 -1.51 17.48 3.93
C PHE A 64 -0.31 17.78 3.02
N LEU A 65 -0.54 18.06 1.74
CA LEU A 65 0.54 18.21 0.75
C LEU A 65 1.59 19.27 1.11
N PRO A 66 1.21 20.47 1.62
CA PRO A 66 2.20 21.49 1.99
C PRO A 66 3.12 21.08 3.15
N VAL A 67 2.63 20.19 4.04
CA VAL A 67 3.42 19.69 5.19
C VAL A 67 4.65 18.93 4.69
N LEU A 68 4.53 18.19 3.59
CA LEU A 68 5.65 17.46 2.97
C LEU A 68 6.77 18.39 2.49
N ASP A 69 6.45 19.66 2.23
CA ASP A 69 7.39 20.71 1.80
C ASP A 69 7.83 21.62 2.96
N GLY A 70 7.51 21.25 4.20
CA GLY A 70 7.90 21.97 5.41
C GLY A 70 6.96 23.12 5.82
N ALA A 71 5.76 23.19 5.24
CA ALA A 71 4.76 24.16 5.69
C ALA A 71 4.11 23.73 7.02
N SER A 72 3.58 24.67 7.77
CA SER A 72 2.83 24.40 8.99
C SER A 72 1.55 23.63 8.71
N ALA A 73 1.23 22.64 9.55
CA ALA A 73 0.00 21.84 9.48
C ALA A 73 -1.29 22.63 9.80
N GLY A 74 -1.19 23.90 10.18
CA GLY A 74 -2.33 24.72 10.58
C GLY A 74 -3.05 24.15 11.79
N ASN A 75 -4.40 24.29 11.82
CA ASN A 75 -5.23 23.90 12.97
C ASN A 75 -5.91 22.53 12.83
N SER A 76 -5.69 21.81 11.72
CA SER A 76 -6.25 20.48 11.51
C SER A 76 -5.54 19.45 12.40
N ALA A 77 -6.28 18.74 13.25
CA ALA A 77 -5.72 17.71 14.12
C ALA A 77 -5.08 16.56 13.32
N SER A 78 -5.69 16.15 12.19
CA SER A 78 -5.14 15.12 11.32
C SER A 78 -3.87 15.55 10.61
N ALA A 79 -3.80 16.83 10.17
CA ALA A 79 -2.59 17.38 9.57
C ALA A 79 -1.47 17.58 10.61
N GLN A 80 -1.79 17.95 11.85
CA GLN A 80 -0.80 18.03 12.93
C GLN A 80 -0.25 16.64 13.29
N ALA A 81 -1.12 15.62 13.36
CA ALA A 81 -0.68 14.24 13.59
C ALA A 81 0.21 13.75 12.43
N PHE A 82 -0.16 14.06 11.19
CA PHE A 82 0.66 13.76 10.01
C PHE A 82 2.02 14.46 10.07
N ALA A 83 2.05 15.77 10.38
CA ALA A 83 3.28 16.54 10.47
C ALA A 83 4.23 15.97 11.53
N GLY A 84 3.74 15.67 12.74
CA GLY A 84 4.55 15.05 13.77
C GLY A 84 5.07 13.66 13.40
N THR A 85 4.29 12.87 12.66
CA THR A 85 4.75 11.57 12.14
C THR A 85 5.79 11.77 11.04
N TRP A 86 5.54 12.68 10.09
CA TRP A 86 6.47 13.01 9.00
C TRP A 86 7.83 13.49 9.53
N GLU A 87 7.85 14.41 10.48
CA GLU A 87 9.09 14.91 11.12
C GLU A 87 9.92 13.76 11.70
N ARG A 88 9.28 12.85 12.43
CA ARG A 88 9.96 11.66 13.00
C ARG A 88 10.45 10.68 11.93
N LEU A 89 9.70 10.48 10.84
CA LEU A 89 10.09 9.60 9.75
C LEU A 89 11.35 10.08 9.04
N VAL A 90 11.48 11.39 8.81
CA VAL A 90 12.62 11.96 8.07
C VAL A 90 13.81 12.32 8.94
N GLU A 91 13.67 12.28 10.26
CA GLU A 91 14.73 12.59 11.19
C GLU A 91 15.96 11.70 10.98
N GLY A 92 17.11 12.32 10.72
CA GLY A 92 18.39 11.62 10.51
C GLY A 92 18.49 10.80 9.22
N ARG A 93 17.50 10.86 8.32
CA ARG A 93 17.49 10.13 7.04
C ARG A 93 18.18 10.91 5.92
N SER A 94 18.69 10.19 4.94
CA SER A 94 19.32 10.82 3.77
C SER A 94 18.32 11.67 2.98
N PRO A 95 18.78 12.79 2.36
CA PRO A 95 17.91 13.59 1.51
C PRO A 95 17.30 12.82 0.34
N ALA A 96 17.98 11.79 -0.16
CA ALA A 96 17.49 10.93 -1.24
C ALA A 96 16.30 10.09 -0.77
N TRP A 97 16.40 9.46 0.39
CA TRP A 97 15.31 8.70 0.98
C TRP A 97 14.10 9.60 1.31
N CYS A 98 14.35 10.78 1.92
CA CYS A 98 13.28 11.73 2.23
C CYS A 98 12.53 12.20 0.97
N ARG A 99 13.24 12.42 -0.14
CA ARG A 99 12.60 12.77 -1.43
C ARG A 99 11.74 11.63 -1.95
N MET A 100 12.25 10.40 -1.94
CA MET A 100 11.52 9.21 -2.39
C MET A 100 10.23 9.03 -1.62
N LEU A 101 10.29 8.96 -0.30
CA LEU A 101 9.08 8.82 0.54
C LEU A 101 8.10 9.96 0.34
N ARG A 102 8.57 11.22 0.26
CA ARG A 102 7.72 12.38 -0.01
C ARG A 102 6.98 12.25 -1.34
N ASP A 103 7.69 11.86 -2.39
CA ASP A 103 7.11 11.76 -3.74
C ASP A 103 6.09 10.62 -3.80
N ASP A 104 6.33 9.51 -3.11
CA ASP A 104 5.38 8.39 -3.01
C ASP A 104 4.17 8.73 -2.15
N ILE A 105 4.32 9.45 -1.04
CA ILE A 105 3.18 9.96 -0.27
C ILE A 105 2.35 10.93 -1.11
N ARG A 106 3.00 11.82 -1.84
CA ARG A 106 2.34 12.78 -2.75
C ARG A 106 1.55 12.06 -3.83
N ALA A 107 2.14 11.06 -4.47
CA ALA A 107 1.48 10.26 -5.49
C ALA A 107 0.27 9.51 -4.90
N TYR A 108 0.41 8.90 -3.72
CA TYR A 108 -0.69 8.25 -3.00
C TYR A 108 -1.84 9.22 -2.71
N LEU A 109 -1.57 10.38 -2.14
CA LEU A 109 -2.60 11.36 -1.84
C LEU A 109 -3.31 11.87 -3.10
N TRP A 110 -2.57 12.17 -4.17
CA TRP A 110 -3.15 12.60 -5.45
C TRP A 110 -3.98 11.51 -6.11
N SER A 111 -3.68 10.23 -5.87
CA SER A 111 -4.43 9.12 -6.47
C SER A 111 -5.91 9.09 -6.05
N TYR A 112 -6.27 9.60 -4.88
CA TYR A 112 -7.67 9.77 -4.47
C TYR A 112 -8.41 10.76 -5.39
N TYR A 113 -7.79 11.91 -5.67
CA TYR A 113 -8.39 12.91 -6.56
C TYR A 113 -8.53 12.40 -7.99
N GLU A 114 -7.52 11.72 -8.50
CA GLU A 114 -7.56 11.10 -9.84
C GLU A 114 -8.62 10.02 -9.92
N GLY A 115 -8.73 9.14 -8.91
CA GLY A 115 -9.75 8.11 -8.81
C GLY A 115 -11.16 8.70 -8.77
N LEU A 116 -11.38 9.76 -7.99
CA LEU A 116 -12.64 10.47 -7.94
C LEU A 116 -13.02 11.06 -9.31
N LEU A 117 -12.09 11.68 -10.03
CA LEU A 117 -12.36 12.20 -11.38
C LEU A 117 -12.70 11.09 -12.37
N ASP A 118 -12.05 9.93 -12.28
CA ASP A 118 -12.36 8.77 -13.12
C ASP A 118 -13.76 8.24 -12.82
N GLN A 119 -14.14 8.14 -11.55
CA GLN A 119 -15.46 7.72 -11.11
C GLN A 119 -16.55 8.68 -11.63
N LEU A 120 -16.39 9.98 -11.42
CA LEU A 120 -17.35 10.99 -11.88
C LEU A 120 -17.49 11.04 -13.41
N ALA A 121 -16.41 10.76 -14.11
CA ALA A 121 -16.41 10.67 -15.57
C ALA A 121 -16.82 9.28 -16.09
N SER A 122 -17.15 8.32 -15.22
CA SER A 122 -17.43 6.92 -15.56
C SER A 122 -16.34 6.31 -16.45
N ARG A 123 -15.08 6.70 -16.20
CA ARG A 123 -13.93 6.16 -16.94
C ARG A 123 -13.51 4.83 -16.34
N VAL A 124 -13.56 3.78 -17.15
CA VAL A 124 -13.09 2.45 -16.78
C VAL A 124 -11.67 2.27 -17.30
N PRO A 125 -10.65 2.16 -16.43
CA PRO A 125 -9.27 1.97 -16.88
C PRO A 125 -9.09 0.59 -17.54
N THR A 126 -8.12 0.47 -18.44
CA THR A 126 -7.67 -0.86 -18.87
C THR A 126 -6.96 -1.56 -17.71
N LEU A 127 -7.01 -2.90 -17.67
CA LEU A 127 -6.30 -3.68 -16.66
C LEU A 127 -4.80 -3.33 -16.60
N ALA A 128 -4.17 -3.09 -17.76
CA ALA A 128 -2.76 -2.71 -17.83
C ALA A 128 -2.49 -1.32 -17.22
N ALA A 129 -3.37 -0.34 -17.42
CA ALA A 129 -3.26 0.99 -16.80
C ALA A 129 -3.48 0.90 -15.28
N TYR A 130 -4.51 0.17 -14.86
CA TYR A 130 -4.82 -0.07 -13.46
C TYR A 130 -3.65 -0.71 -12.71
N ARG A 131 -3.08 -1.79 -13.22
CA ARG A 131 -1.94 -2.48 -12.61
C ARG A 131 -0.74 -1.56 -12.36
N ARG A 132 -0.46 -0.62 -13.29
CA ARG A 132 0.64 0.36 -13.11
C ARG A 132 0.39 1.35 -11.97
N GLN A 133 -0.87 1.66 -11.69
CA GLN A 133 -1.26 2.61 -10.64
C GLN A 133 -1.59 1.94 -9.31
N ARG A 134 -1.91 0.64 -9.32
CA ARG A 134 -2.47 -0.02 -8.14
C ARG A 134 -1.53 -0.01 -6.93
N GLY A 135 -0.22 -0.14 -7.15
CA GLY A 135 0.77 0.01 -6.07
C GLY A 135 0.75 1.38 -5.40
N VAL A 136 0.43 2.43 -6.15
CA VAL A 136 0.26 3.81 -5.65
C VAL A 136 -1.04 3.92 -4.86
N THR A 137 -2.17 3.51 -5.46
CA THR A 137 -3.51 3.71 -4.87
C THR A 137 -3.73 2.91 -3.60
N VAL A 138 -3.02 1.79 -3.40
CA VAL A 138 -3.04 0.99 -2.16
C VAL A 138 -1.96 1.42 -1.15
N ALA A 139 -1.29 2.55 -1.39
CA ALA A 139 -0.16 3.06 -0.59
C ALA A 139 1.05 2.11 -0.48
N ALA A 140 1.14 1.04 -1.30
CA ALA A 140 2.18 0.03 -1.13
C ALA A 140 3.60 0.59 -1.24
N TYR A 141 3.84 1.58 -2.12
CA TYR A 141 5.17 2.19 -2.25
C TYR A 141 5.60 2.92 -0.99
N THR A 142 4.70 3.65 -0.33
CA THR A 142 5.02 4.34 0.92
C THR A 142 5.36 3.35 2.04
N TRP A 143 4.64 2.23 2.11
CA TRP A 143 4.95 1.17 3.09
C TRP A 143 6.26 0.46 2.76
N LEU A 144 6.58 0.23 1.49
CA LEU A 144 7.86 -0.37 1.08
C LEU A 144 9.06 0.54 1.40
N ASP A 145 8.91 1.87 1.29
CA ASP A 145 9.94 2.82 1.69
C ASP A 145 10.27 2.71 3.17
N LEU A 146 9.25 2.46 4.00
CA LEU A 146 9.40 2.31 5.44
C LEU A 146 10.08 0.99 5.86
N VAL A 147 10.26 0.03 4.95
CA VAL A 147 11.07 -1.17 5.22
C VAL A 147 12.49 -0.78 5.64
N GLU A 148 13.07 0.30 5.08
CA GLU A 148 14.39 0.76 5.49
C GLU A 148 14.44 1.20 6.95
N ILE A 149 13.36 1.80 7.48
CA ILE A 149 13.23 2.10 8.90
C ILE A 149 13.14 0.80 9.71
N ALA A 150 12.29 -0.13 9.25
CA ALA A 150 12.06 -1.39 9.94
C ALA A 150 13.34 -2.24 10.10
N VAL A 151 14.22 -2.22 9.10
CA VAL A 151 15.48 -2.98 9.12
C VAL A 151 16.69 -2.14 9.54
N GLY A 152 16.47 -0.86 9.89
CA GLY A 152 17.53 0.02 10.44
C GLY A 152 18.59 0.45 9.41
N VAL A 153 18.22 0.61 8.14
CA VAL A 153 19.15 0.99 7.06
C VAL A 153 18.72 2.28 6.38
N ASP A 154 19.65 2.92 5.67
CA ASP A 154 19.39 4.03 4.73
C ASP A 154 20.22 3.77 3.48
N LEU A 155 19.57 3.27 2.42
CA LEU A 155 20.26 2.83 1.22
C LEU A 155 20.76 4.02 0.40
N PRO A 156 21.99 3.97 -0.12
CA PRO A 156 22.50 4.96 -1.08
C PRO A 156 21.58 5.05 -2.32
N GLU A 157 21.43 6.26 -2.86
CA GLU A 157 20.60 6.49 -4.07
C GLU A 157 21.04 5.61 -5.25
N THR A 158 22.35 5.41 -5.41
CA THR A 158 22.92 4.60 -6.50
C THR A 158 22.43 3.15 -6.53
N VAL A 159 22.16 2.55 -5.38
CA VAL A 159 21.71 1.15 -5.32
C VAL A 159 20.22 1.00 -5.62
N ARG A 160 19.43 2.06 -5.41
CA ARG A 160 18.00 2.08 -5.73
C ARG A 160 17.72 1.99 -7.23
N HIS A 161 18.75 2.31 -8.07
CA HIS A 161 18.66 2.24 -9.52
C HIS A 161 18.98 0.86 -10.10
N LEU A 162 19.41 -0.11 -9.29
CA LEU A 162 19.58 -1.48 -9.76
C LEU A 162 18.25 -2.03 -10.27
N SER A 163 18.25 -2.65 -11.45
CA SER A 163 17.00 -3.17 -12.05
C SER A 163 16.33 -4.20 -11.16
N SER A 164 17.10 -5.13 -10.57
CA SER A 164 16.55 -6.14 -9.66
C SER A 164 15.94 -5.52 -8.40
N PHE A 165 16.52 -4.45 -7.86
CA PHE A 165 15.93 -3.78 -6.69
C PHE A 165 14.61 -3.09 -7.03
N ARG A 166 14.53 -2.45 -8.21
CA ARG A 166 13.26 -1.90 -8.72
C ARG A 166 12.23 -2.98 -8.98
N ASP A 167 12.63 -4.10 -9.59
CA ASP A 167 11.75 -5.24 -9.86
C ASP A 167 11.17 -5.86 -8.59
N LEU A 168 11.99 -5.97 -7.53
CA LEU A 168 11.52 -6.38 -6.20
C LEU A 168 10.46 -5.42 -5.66
N ARG A 169 10.74 -4.11 -5.67
CA ARG A 169 9.85 -3.07 -5.16
C ARG A 169 8.53 -2.99 -5.94
N GLU A 170 8.60 -2.99 -7.26
CA GLU A 170 7.43 -2.94 -8.13
C GLU A 170 6.62 -4.24 -8.04
N GLY A 171 7.28 -5.40 -8.01
CA GLY A 171 6.64 -6.70 -7.83
C GLY A 171 5.88 -6.80 -6.51
N ALA A 172 6.49 -6.31 -5.42
CA ALA A 172 5.86 -6.26 -4.09
C ALA A 172 4.65 -5.32 -4.07
N ALA A 173 4.77 -4.11 -4.63
CA ALA A 173 3.69 -3.14 -4.68
C ALA A 173 2.49 -3.65 -5.50
N GLU A 174 2.75 -4.23 -6.67
CA GLU A 174 1.71 -4.81 -7.52
C GLU A 174 1.05 -6.03 -6.86
N TYR A 175 1.85 -6.92 -6.23
CA TYR A 175 1.34 -8.07 -5.47
C TYR A 175 0.33 -7.61 -4.41
N VAL A 176 0.72 -6.66 -3.56
CA VAL A 176 -0.12 -6.17 -2.46
C VAL A 176 -1.41 -5.55 -2.98
N GLY A 177 -1.34 -4.75 -4.05
CA GLY A 177 -2.51 -4.14 -4.66
C GLY A 177 -3.51 -5.16 -5.21
N LEU A 178 -3.03 -6.13 -6.00
CA LEU A 178 -3.88 -7.18 -6.57
C LEU A 178 -4.41 -8.14 -5.49
N HIS A 179 -3.62 -8.40 -4.44
CA HIS A 179 -4.08 -9.21 -3.31
C HIS A 179 -5.16 -8.49 -2.51
N ASN A 180 -5.03 -7.18 -2.31
CA ASN A 180 -6.06 -6.36 -1.67
C ASN A 180 -7.38 -6.40 -2.47
N ASP A 181 -7.33 -6.34 -3.81
CA ASP A 181 -8.52 -6.42 -4.68
C ASP A 181 -9.34 -7.69 -4.48
N ARG A 182 -8.71 -8.80 -4.11
CA ARG A 182 -9.42 -10.05 -3.79
C ARG A 182 -10.24 -9.94 -2.51
N TRP A 183 -9.69 -9.27 -1.51
CA TRP A 183 -10.34 -9.12 -0.21
C TRP A 183 -11.36 -7.98 -0.18
N SER A 184 -11.17 -6.94 -0.99
CA SER A 184 -12.12 -5.82 -1.11
C SER A 184 -13.22 -6.06 -2.14
N LEU A 185 -13.19 -7.18 -2.88
CA LEU A 185 -14.06 -7.46 -4.01
C LEU A 185 -15.55 -7.24 -3.71
N GLU A 186 -16.03 -7.75 -2.59
CA GLU A 186 -17.45 -7.63 -2.21
C GLU A 186 -17.81 -6.16 -1.92
N LYS A 187 -16.98 -5.44 -1.16
CA LYS A 187 -17.15 -4.00 -0.88
C LYS A 187 -17.16 -3.21 -2.19
N ASP A 188 -16.17 -3.42 -3.05
CA ASP A 188 -15.99 -2.69 -4.30
C ASP A 188 -17.15 -2.96 -5.28
N GLN A 189 -17.63 -4.20 -5.33
CA GLN A 189 -18.80 -4.57 -6.15
C GLN A 189 -20.08 -3.91 -5.66
N GLN A 190 -20.30 -3.84 -4.33
CA GLN A 190 -21.45 -3.18 -3.74
C GLN A 190 -21.41 -1.66 -3.96
N ALA A 191 -20.23 -1.06 -3.93
CA ALA A 191 -20.01 0.36 -4.23
C ALA A 191 -20.14 0.69 -5.73
N GLY A 192 -20.23 -0.32 -6.62
CA GLY A 192 -20.22 -0.11 -8.08
C GLY A 192 -18.89 0.43 -8.60
N ALA A 193 -17.80 0.22 -7.86
CA ALA A 193 -16.49 0.71 -8.21
C ALA A 193 -15.86 -0.10 -9.36
N PHE A 194 -15.12 0.59 -10.24
CA PHE A 194 -14.31 -0.06 -11.28
C PHE A 194 -12.82 -0.20 -10.88
N HIS A 195 -12.45 0.27 -9.69
CA HIS A 195 -11.07 0.25 -9.21
C HIS A 195 -10.74 -1.06 -8.48
N ASN A 196 -10.98 -2.20 -9.15
CA ASN A 196 -10.64 -3.54 -8.71
C ASN A 196 -10.29 -4.41 -9.93
N ALA A 197 -9.14 -5.08 -9.89
CA ALA A 197 -8.65 -5.87 -11.04
C ALA A 197 -9.63 -6.96 -11.48
N ILE A 198 -10.34 -7.60 -10.54
CA ILE A 198 -11.30 -8.66 -10.84
C ILE A 198 -12.50 -8.08 -11.59
N LEU A 199 -13.03 -6.94 -11.11
CA LEU A 199 -14.14 -6.25 -11.75
C LEU A 199 -13.76 -5.73 -13.14
N LEU A 200 -12.53 -5.25 -13.32
CA LEU A 200 -12.00 -4.84 -14.62
C LEU A 200 -11.89 -6.01 -15.59
N VAL A 201 -11.45 -7.19 -15.14
CA VAL A 201 -11.40 -8.39 -15.99
C VAL A 201 -12.82 -8.78 -16.41
N GLN A 202 -13.79 -8.80 -15.50
CA GLN A 202 -15.18 -9.07 -15.84
C GLN A 202 -15.73 -8.06 -16.85
N HIS A 203 -15.50 -6.77 -16.62
CA HIS A 203 -15.98 -5.70 -17.48
C HIS A 203 -15.42 -5.79 -18.90
N HIS A 204 -14.10 -5.97 -19.06
CA HIS A 204 -13.46 -5.94 -20.37
C HIS A 204 -13.59 -7.24 -21.16
N HIS A 205 -13.77 -8.37 -20.48
CA HIS A 205 -13.81 -9.69 -21.13
C HIS A 205 -15.17 -10.38 -21.05
N GLY A 206 -16.13 -9.86 -20.28
CA GLY A 206 -17.41 -10.52 -20.05
C GLY A 206 -17.27 -11.87 -19.32
N SER A 207 -16.14 -12.08 -18.62
CA SER A 207 -15.82 -13.35 -17.97
C SER A 207 -16.71 -13.62 -16.76
N PRO A 208 -17.05 -14.90 -16.48
CA PRO A 208 -17.60 -15.28 -15.18
C PRO A 208 -16.69 -14.85 -14.01
N LEU A 209 -17.26 -14.61 -12.84
CA LEU A 209 -16.51 -14.13 -11.67
C LEU A 209 -15.31 -15.03 -11.34
N GLN A 210 -15.50 -16.35 -11.31
CA GLN A 210 -14.42 -17.29 -11.00
C GLN A 210 -13.26 -17.20 -11.99
N GLU A 211 -13.54 -17.06 -13.28
CA GLU A 211 -12.49 -16.91 -14.30
C GLU A 211 -11.72 -15.60 -14.13
N ALA A 212 -12.41 -14.51 -13.78
CA ALA A 212 -11.77 -13.23 -13.48
C ALA A 212 -10.85 -13.33 -12.24
N VAL A 213 -11.32 -14.00 -11.18
CA VAL A 213 -10.53 -14.29 -9.96
C VAL A 213 -9.30 -15.12 -10.31
N ASP A 214 -9.44 -16.20 -11.08
CA ASP A 214 -8.33 -17.08 -11.47
C ASP A 214 -7.28 -16.32 -12.28
N ARG A 215 -7.73 -15.42 -13.16
CA ARG A 215 -6.84 -14.56 -13.94
C ARG A 215 -6.05 -13.59 -13.06
N VAL A 216 -6.69 -12.96 -12.08
CA VAL A 216 -6.00 -12.08 -11.13
C VAL A 216 -5.06 -12.87 -10.22
N ASN A 217 -5.43 -14.07 -9.77
CA ASN A 217 -4.54 -14.97 -9.03
C ASN A 217 -3.28 -15.34 -9.83
N THR A 218 -3.43 -15.55 -11.14
CA THR A 218 -2.27 -15.77 -12.03
C THR A 218 -1.35 -14.54 -12.05
N LEU A 219 -1.89 -13.32 -12.09
CA LEU A 219 -1.10 -12.09 -12.03
C LEU A 219 -0.37 -11.96 -10.69
N ILE A 220 -1.03 -12.25 -9.58
CA ILE A 220 -0.42 -12.25 -8.23
C ILE A 220 0.76 -13.24 -8.19
N THR A 221 0.57 -14.45 -8.74
CA THR A 221 1.64 -15.45 -8.84
C THR A 221 2.82 -14.94 -9.67
N HIS A 222 2.56 -14.26 -10.78
CA HIS A 222 3.62 -13.66 -11.59
C HIS A 222 4.38 -12.55 -10.84
N CYS A 223 3.69 -11.74 -10.03
CA CYS A 223 4.36 -10.74 -9.17
C CYS A 223 5.32 -11.42 -8.17
N ALA A 224 4.87 -12.48 -7.49
CA ALA A 224 5.72 -13.25 -6.58
C ALA A 224 6.93 -13.86 -7.31
N GLN A 225 6.72 -14.45 -8.50
CA GLN A 225 7.81 -15.01 -9.30
C GLN A 225 8.80 -13.93 -9.74
N ARG A 226 8.32 -12.75 -10.17
CA ARG A 226 9.17 -11.60 -10.50
C ARG A 226 10.05 -11.19 -9.32
N MET A 227 9.51 -11.17 -8.10
CA MET A 227 10.28 -10.88 -6.90
C MET A 227 11.37 -11.91 -6.64
N LEU A 228 11.06 -13.21 -6.74
CA LEU A 228 12.02 -14.29 -6.56
C LEU A 228 13.14 -14.27 -7.61
N ASP A 229 12.81 -13.94 -8.86
CA ASP A 229 13.78 -13.80 -9.94
C ASP A 229 14.70 -12.59 -9.68
N ALA A 230 14.12 -11.45 -9.32
CA ALA A 230 14.84 -10.24 -8.99
C ALA A 230 15.79 -10.43 -7.78
N GLU A 231 15.37 -11.15 -6.74
CA GLU A 231 16.21 -11.48 -5.58
C GLU A 231 17.44 -12.32 -6.00
N ARG A 232 17.26 -13.31 -6.88
CA ARG A 232 18.35 -14.12 -7.42
C ARG A 232 19.35 -13.30 -8.24
N ASP A 233 18.83 -12.35 -9.02
CA ASP A 233 19.64 -11.49 -9.88
C ASP A 233 20.41 -10.41 -9.10
N LEU A 234 20.00 -10.07 -7.86
CA LEU A 234 20.70 -9.09 -7.02
C LEU A 234 22.19 -9.42 -6.85
N ALA A 235 22.52 -10.70 -6.61
CA ALA A 235 23.92 -11.11 -6.41
C ALA A 235 24.79 -10.79 -7.63
N VAL A 236 24.28 -11.07 -8.83
CA VAL A 236 24.96 -10.78 -10.09
C VAL A 236 25.15 -9.27 -10.29
N GLN A 237 24.12 -8.48 -9.99
CA GLN A 237 24.18 -7.02 -10.12
C GLN A 237 25.10 -6.39 -9.08
N PHE A 238 25.19 -6.93 -7.86
CA PHE A 238 26.15 -6.48 -6.86
C PHE A 238 27.59 -6.65 -7.34
N ASP A 239 27.90 -7.81 -7.92
CA ASP A 239 29.24 -8.08 -8.43
C ASP A 239 29.58 -7.17 -9.62
N ALA A 240 28.64 -6.97 -10.55
CA ALA A 240 28.81 -6.07 -11.70
C ALA A 240 28.97 -4.60 -11.28
N ALA A 241 28.19 -4.14 -10.27
CA ALA A 241 28.25 -2.79 -9.73
C ALA A 241 29.34 -2.60 -8.66
N LYS A 242 30.09 -3.65 -8.32
CA LYS A 242 31.11 -3.66 -7.26
C LYS A 242 30.54 -3.25 -5.89
N ILE A 243 29.31 -3.63 -5.60
CA ILE A 243 28.66 -3.38 -4.32
C ILE A 243 29.10 -4.47 -3.34
N THR A 244 29.81 -4.07 -2.29
CA THR A 244 30.40 -4.96 -1.30
C THR A 244 30.18 -4.44 0.12
N GLY A 245 30.62 -5.19 1.13
CA GLY A 245 30.60 -4.76 2.53
C GLY A 245 29.19 -4.46 3.06
N GLN A 246 29.06 -3.43 3.88
CA GLN A 246 27.83 -3.08 4.58
C GLN A 246 26.69 -2.75 3.61
N THR A 247 26.95 -1.99 2.56
CA THR A 247 25.93 -1.65 1.54
C THR A 247 25.26 -2.90 0.94
N ARG A 248 26.06 -3.94 0.63
CA ARG A 248 25.51 -5.23 0.13
C ARG A 248 24.61 -5.89 1.18
N THR A 249 25.06 -5.90 2.43
CA THR A 249 24.29 -6.46 3.55
C THR A 249 22.98 -5.69 3.74
N ASP A 250 23.02 -4.37 3.74
CA ASP A 250 21.85 -3.51 3.91
C ASP A 250 20.81 -3.72 2.81
N MET A 251 21.26 -3.85 1.56
CA MET A 251 20.39 -4.16 0.44
C MET A 251 19.71 -5.52 0.56
N LEU A 252 20.45 -6.55 0.99
CA LEU A 252 19.88 -7.89 1.24
C LEU A 252 18.87 -7.86 2.37
N ASN A 253 19.14 -7.11 3.44
CA ASN A 253 18.19 -6.92 4.54
C ASN A 253 16.91 -6.22 4.06
N CYS A 254 17.04 -5.20 3.23
CA CYS A 254 15.90 -4.48 2.65
C CYS A 254 15.09 -5.38 1.69
N ALA A 255 15.75 -6.17 0.82
CA ALA A 255 15.09 -7.14 -0.05
C ALA A 255 14.32 -8.20 0.75
N ALA A 256 14.93 -8.76 1.79
CA ALA A 256 14.24 -9.66 2.71
C ALA A 256 13.06 -8.98 3.43
N GLY A 257 13.20 -7.69 3.77
CA GLY A 257 12.14 -6.87 4.34
C GLY A 257 10.94 -6.73 3.39
N TYR A 258 11.17 -6.54 2.08
CA TYR A 258 10.09 -6.53 1.09
C TYR A 258 9.34 -7.86 1.02
N ALA A 259 10.05 -8.98 1.05
CA ALA A 259 9.42 -10.31 1.08
C ALA A 259 8.56 -10.50 2.35
N LYS A 260 9.06 -10.10 3.52
CA LYS A 260 8.32 -10.15 4.79
C LYS A 260 7.09 -9.24 4.77
N PHE A 261 7.21 -8.03 4.23
CA PHE A 261 6.09 -7.12 4.03
C PHE A 261 4.98 -7.77 3.20
N VAL A 262 5.32 -8.39 2.06
CA VAL A 262 4.35 -9.10 1.20
C VAL A 262 3.69 -10.25 1.95
N CYS A 263 4.45 -11.07 2.69
CA CYS A 263 3.90 -12.14 3.53
C CYS A 263 2.94 -11.59 4.60
N GLY A 264 3.32 -10.51 5.28
CA GLY A 264 2.47 -9.85 6.27
C GLY A 264 1.16 -9.33 5.68
N CYS A 265 1.21 -8.71 4.50
CA CYS A 265 0.02 -8.27 3.77
C CYS A 265 -0.85 -9.44 3.30
N PHE A 266 -0.25 -10.61 3.00
CA PHE A 266 -0.99 -11.83 2.68
C PHE A 266 -1.75 -12.38 3.88
N ASP A 267 -1.12 -12.43 5.05
CA ASP A 267 -1.70 -13.03 6.26
C ASP A 267 -2.73 -12.13 6.96
N TYR A 268 -2.57 -10.82 6.85
CA TYR A 268 -3.36 -9.84 7.57
C TYR A 268 -4.88 -9.93 7.32
N PRO A 269 -5.39 -10.01 6.08
CA PRO A 269 -6.83 -9.97 5.83
C PRO A 269 -7.59 -11.12 6.50
N SER A 270 -6.97 -12.30 6.61
CA SER A 270 -7.55 -13.45 7.30
C SER A 270 -7.72 -13.23 8.81
N GLN A 271 -7.01 -12.26 9.38
CA GLN A 271 -6.99 -11.95 10.81
C GLN A 271 -7.70 -10.64 11.15
N ALA A 272 -8.10 -9.83 10.15
CA ALA A 272 -8.75 -8.54 10.33
C ALA A 272 -10.25 -8.62 10.09
N ARG A 273 -11.04 -8.02 11.00
CA ARG A 273 -12.50 -7.95 10.84
C ARG A 273 -12.93 -6.92 9.78
N ARG A 274 -12.03 -6.06 9.31
CA ARG A 274 -12.30 -5.07 8.23
C ARG A 274 -12.88 -5.71 6.97
N TYR A 275 -12.48 -6.95 6.67
CA TYR A 275 -12.91 -7.68 5.47
C TYR A 275 -14.03 -8.71 5.72
N THR A 276 -14.38 -8.96 6.99
CA THR A 276 -15.40 -9.97 7.35
C THR A 276 -16.69 -9.36 7.89
N ALA A 277 -16.72 -8.07 8.18
CA ALA A 277 -17.87 -7.39 8.79
C ALA A 277 -19.06 -7.16 7.85
N SER A 278 -18.89 -7.32 6.54
CA SER A 278 -19.98 -7.20 5.55
C SER A 278 -20.94 -8.41 5.56
N ALA A 279 -20.57 -9.52 6.20
CA ALA A 279 -21.39 -10.74 6.29
C ALA A 279 -22.34 -10.79 7.51
N GLY A 280 -22.44 -9.72 8.30
CA GLY A 280 -23.15 -9.68 9.59
C GLY A 280 -24.61 -9.22 9.50
N GLY A 281 -25.40 -9.76 8.58
CA GLY A 281 -26.84 -9.55 8.47
C GLY A 281 -27.68 -10.82 8.34
N ALA A 282 -27.24 -11.97 8.82
CA ALA A 282 -28.06 -13.17 9.11
C ALA A 282 -27.19 -14.30 9.69
N THR A 283 -27.54 -14.73 10.91
CA THR A 283 -27.27 -16.04 11.54
C THR A 283 -25.91 -16.67 11.39
N ASP A 284 -25.27 -16.90 12.54
CA ASP A 284 -24.17 -17.85 12.79
C ASP A 284 -24.24 -19.10 11.90
N GLU A 285 -23.54 -19.08 10.78
CA GLU A 285 -22.88 -20.25 10.18
C GLU A 285 -21.87 -19.68 9.18
N ALA A 286 -20.60 -19.74 9.58
CA ALA A 286 -19.49 -19.19 8.85
C ALA A 286 -19.32 -19.87 7.50
N THR A 287 -19.75 -19.20 6.43
CA THR A 287 -19.18 -19.43 5.11
C THR A 287 -17.98 -18.51 4.96
N ALA A 288 -16.84 -19.01 5.40
CA ALA A 288 -15.58 -18.30 5.22
C ALA A 288 -15.32 -18.06 3.72
N PRO A 289 -14.65 -16.95 3.32
CA PRO A 289 -14.28 -16.67 1.92
C PRO A 289 -13.39 -17.73 1.27
N HIS A 290 -13.03 -18.77 2.00
CA HIS A 290 -12.25 -19.92 1.54
C HIS A 290 -12.96 -20.82 0.52
N GLN A 291 -14.25 -20.64 0.24
CA GLN A 291 -14.96 -21.44 -0.78
C GLN A 291 -14.97 -20.82 -2.18
N LEU A 292 -14.46 -19.59 -2.35
CA LEU A 292 -14.31 -18.96 -3.67
C LEU A 292 -12.87 -19.01 -4.21
N PHE A 293 -11.93 -19.64 -3.49
CA PHE A 293 -10.52 -19.66 -3.87
C PHE A 293 -9.92 -21.06 -3.71
#